data_452f1a1dd112b1e37573bfb65e06333f
#
_entry.id   452f1a1dd112b1e37573bfb65e06333f
#
_cell.length_a   1.000
_cell.length_b   1.000
_cell.length_c   1.000
_cell.angle_alpha   90.00
_cell.angle_beta   90.00
_cell.angle_gamma   90.00
#
_symmetry.space_group_name_H-M   'P 1'
#
loop_
_entity.id
_entity.type
_entity.pdbx_description
1 polymer ?
#
loop_
_entity_poly.entity_id
_entity_poly.type
_entity_poly.pdbx_seq_one_letter_code
_entity_poly.pdbx_strand_id
1 'polypeptide(L)'
;MTGPGTGVPQWVVVDEGWGRKAADFATLSEPANCREYVSVHHRLGVDAGDRLLDMACGSGLAIELARLRGASCSGVDASARLVAVARDRNPDCDIRVGDMHALPWGPASFDVVTSFRGIWGTTPEAVAEIYRVLRPGGWAGMTVWGHLKASAGFWALAPFGLAAAEKVGNQAVMVSLGRPGAGEELLRSYGFSDVERLDVPFAWEFADPDLYARALASTGPAYEAIQNVGEAEFHRAAVEQARERLRDGLPLRADINVVGYLARKPEGAERA
;
A
#
# COMPACT_ATOMS: atom_id res chain seq x y z
N MET A 1 -4.86 -0.81 -18.96
CA MET A 1 -4.95 0.48 -19.70
C MET A 1 -3.56 0.92 -20.10
N THR A 2 -3.31 1.31 -21.33
CA THR A 2 -2.02 1.86 -21.77
C THR A 2 -2.01 3.36 -21.50
N GLY A 3 -0.94 3.87 -20.87
CA GLY A 3 -0.76 5.31 -20.73
C GLY A 3 -0.65 6.01 -22.09
N PRO A 4 -1.03 7.28 -22.21
CA PRO A 4 -0.99 7.98 -23.48
C PRO A 4 0.45 8.12 -23.97
N GLY A 5 0.83 7.38 -25.01
CA GLY A 5 1.97 7.68 -25.87
C GLY A 5 3.18 6.74 -25.86
N THR A 6 3.32 5.75 -24.98
CA THR A 6 4.57 4.95 -24.93
C THR A 6 4.41 3.46 -25.25
N GLY A 7 3.19 2.95 -25.33
CA GLY A 7 2.94 1.51 -25.50
C GLY A 7 3.36 0.62 -24.30
N VAL A 8 3.93 1.21 -23.25
CA VAL A 8 4.30 0.51 -22.01
C VAL A 8 3.08 0.47 -21.09
N PRO A 9 2.71 -0.69 -20.52
CA PRO A 9 1.63 -0.77 -19.54
C PRO A 9 1.86 0.17 -18.34
N GLN A 10 0.79 0.81 -17.86
CA GLN A 10 0.89 1.80 -16.78
C GLN A 10 1.53 1.23 -15.51
N TRP A 11 1.28 -0.04 -15.19
CA TRP A 11 1.85 -0.69 -14.01
C TRP A 11 3.39 -0.81 -14.06
N VAL A 12 4.01 -0.88 -15.26
CA VAL A 12 5.48 -0.91 -15.40
C VAL A 12 6.12 0.42 -15.00
N VAL A 13 5.40 1.54 -15.18
CA VAL A 13 5.88 2.88 -14.80
C VAL A 13 5.91 3.07 -13.28
N VAL A 14 5.20 2.25 -12.52
CA VAL A 14 5.19 2.30 -11.05
C VAL A 14 6.59 2.10 -10.45
N ASP A 15 7.46 1.32 -11.09
CA ASP A 15 8.84 1.12 -10.62
C ASP A 15 9.68 2.42 -10.60
N GLU A 16 9.39 3.37 -11.48
CA GLU A 16 10.05 4.68 -11.48
C GLU A 16 9.66 5.53 -10.25
N GLY A 17 8.41 5.40 -9.79
CA GLY A 17 7.92 6.10 -8.60
C GLY A 17 8.35 5.42 -7.30
N TRP A 18 8.03 4.14 -7.15
CA TRP A 18 8.18 3.41 -5.89
C TRP A 18 9.49 2.64 -5.76
N GLY A 19 10.00 2.09 -6.87
CA GLY A 19 11.23 1.29 -6.87
C GLY A 19 12.52 2.11 -6.89
N ARG A 20 12.43 3.39 -7.25
CA ARG A 20 13.59 4.28 -7.42
C ARG A 20 14.55 4.28 -6.22
N LYS A 21 14.02 4.25 -5.02
CA LYS A 21 14.76 4.22 -3.75
C LYS A 21 14.32 3.00 -2.91
N ALA A 22 14.30 1.81 -3.51
CA ALA A 22 13.79 0.60 -2.89
C ALA A 22 14.45 0.28 -1.52
N ALA A 23 15.74 0.53 -1.36
CA ALA A 23 16.45 0.33 -0.09
C ALA A 23 15.96 1.30 1.00
N ASP A 24 15.83 2.58 0.70
CA ASP A 24 15.29 3.57 1.65
C ASP A 24 13.80 3.29 1.96
N PHE A 25 13.02 2.88 0.95
CA PHE A 25 11.64 2.45 1.18
C PHE A 25 11.57 1.28 2.17
N ALA A 26 12.32 0.23 1.91
CA ALA A 26 12.32 -0.99 2.71
C ALA A 26 12.80 -0.78 4.16
N THR A 27 13.71 0.18 4.39
CA THR A 27 14.36 0.39 5.70
C THR A 27 13.86 1.60 6.48
N LEU A 28 13.31 2.62 5.81
CA LEU A 28 12.89 3.86 6.43
C LEU A 28 11.38 4.09 6.36
N SER A 29 10.71 3.70 5.27
CA SER A 29 9.29 3.97 5.09
C SER A 29 8.40 2.78 5.44
N GLU A 30 8.69 1.60 4.91
CA GLU A 30 7.84 0.42 5.10
C GLU A 30 7.73 -0.04 6.55
N PRO A 31 8.78 0.04 7.42
CA PRO A 31 8.67 -0.39 8.82
C PRO A 31 7.58 0.34 9.62
N ALA A 32 7.24 1.57 9.26
CA ALA A 32 6.12 2.30 9.87
C ALA A 32 4.76 1.62 9.66
N ASN A 33 4.65 0.75 8.65
CA ASN A 33 3.45 0.01 8.32
C ASN A 33 3.24 -1.23 9.21
N CYS A 34 4.20 -1.61 10.06
CA CYS A 34 4.07 -2.82 10.89
C CYS A 34 2.79 -2.85 11.72
N ARG A 35 2.36 -1.70 12.28
CA ARG A 35 1.11 -1.62 13.06
C ARG A 35 -0.11 -1.95 12.21
N GLU A 36 -0.13 -1.45 10.99
CA GLU A 36 -1.16 -1.70 9.98
C GLU A 36 -1.20 -3.19 9.60
N TYR A 37 -0.05 -3.75 9.23
CA TYR A 37 0.08 -5.15 8.82
C TYR A 37 -0.37 -6.11 9.92
N VAL A 38 0.18 -5.94 11.12
CA VAL A 38 -0.15 -6.78 12.29
C VAL A 38 -1.64 -6.68 12.63
N SER A 39 -2.21 -5.47 12.62
CA SER A 39 -3.63 -5.25 12.93
C SER A 39 -4.54 -6.00 11.95
N VAL A 40 -4.28 -5.89 10.65
CA VAL A 40 -5.10 -6.55 9.62
C VAL A 40 -4.90 -8.07 9.65
N HIS A 41 -3.65 -8.57 9.73
CA HIS A 41 -3.40 -10.02 9.83
C HIS A 41 -4.05 -10.63 11.06
N HIS A 42 -4.03 -9.92 12.20
CA HIS A 42 -4.69 -10.36 13.43
C HIS A 42 -6.21 -10.47 13.24
N ARG A 43 -6.83 -9.45 12.65
CA ARG A 43 -8.29 -9.42 12.41
C ARG A 43 -8.74 -10.47 11.41
N LEU A 44 -7.92 -10.77 10.40
CA LEU A 44 -8.16 -11.85 9.45
C LEU A 44 -7.93 -13.24 10.04
N GLY A 45 -7.34 -13.35 11.22
CA GLY A 45 -6.98 -14.61 11.85
C GLY A 45 -5.88 -15.37 11.11
N VAL A 46 -4.99 -14.67 10.39
CA VAL A 46 -3.90 -15.31 9.64
C VAL A 46 -3.08 -16.21 10.54
N ASP A 47 -2.94 -17.48 10.17
CA ASP A 47 -2.18 -18.48 10.93
C ASP A 47 -1.55 -19.57 10.06
N ALA A 48 -1.04 -20.62 10.74
CA ALA A 48 -0.44 -21.77 10.09
C ALA A 48 -1.50 -22.56 9.31
N GLY A 49 -1.23 -22.78 8.02
CA GLY A 49 -2.13 -23.46 7.10
C GLY A 49 -2.80 -22.55 6.08
N ASP A 50 -2.83 -21.23 6.33
CA ASP A 50 -3.31 -20.29 5.34
C ASP A 50 -2.35 -20.14 4.17
N ARG A 51 -2.90 -20.11 2.95
CA ARG A 51 -2.25 -19.65 1.75
C ARG A 51 -2.59 -18.18 1.57
N LEU A 52 -1.62 -17.31 1.80
CA LEU A 52 -1.80 -15.85 1.73
C LEU A 52 -1.15 -15.28 0.49
N LEU A 53 -1.87 -14.43 -0.24
CA LEU A 53 -1.32 -13.55 -1.27
C LEU A 53 -1.29 -12.11 -0.76
N ASP A 54 -0.14 -11.44 -0.84
CA ASP A 54 -0.06 -10.00 -0.66
C ASP A 54 0.06 -9.30 -2.02
N MET A 55 -0.93 -8.50 -2.37
CA MET A 55 -1.06 -7.80 -3.65
C MET A 55 -0.59 -6.35 -3.52
N ALA A 56 0.32 -5.92 -4.39
CA ALA A 56 1.14 -4.73 -4.23
C ALA A 56 2.03 -4.84 -2.98
N CYS A 57 2.81 -5.92 -2.91
CA CYS A 57 3.51 -6.36 -1.69
C CYS A 57 4.73 -5.48 -1.32
N GLY A 58 5.10 -4.51 -2.15
CA GLY A 58 6.24 -3.64 -1.90
C GLY A 58 7.54 -4.41 -1.67
N SER A 59 8.25 -4.11 -0.60
CA SER A 59 9.48 -4.81 -0.21
C SER A 59 9.25 -6.03 0.68
N GLY A 60 7.99 -6.51 0.81
CA GLY A 60 7.64 -7.82 1.35
C GLY A 60 7.59 -7.91 2.88
N LEU A 61 7.52 -6.80 3.62
CA LEU A 61 7.45 -6.84 5.08
C LEU A 61 6.11 -7.43 5.59
N ALA A 62 4.99 -7.17 4.90
CA ALA A 62 3.72 -7.79 5.26
C ALA A 62 3.75 -9.32 5.09
N ILE A 63 4.41 -9.80 4.03
CA ILE A 63 4.65 -11.22 3.78
C ILE A 63 5.47 -11.82 4.93
N GLU A 64 6.59 -11.18 5.30
CA GLU A 64 7.45 -11.63 6.40
C GLU A 64 6.64 -11.78 7.70
N LEU A 65 5.83 -10.79 8.05
CA LEU A 65 4.99 -10.82 9.25
C LEU A 65 3.90 -11.91 9.22
N ALA A 66 3.32 -12.19 8.05
CA ALA A 66 2.38 -13.31 7.88
C ALA A 66 3.08 -14.67 8.02
N ARG A 67 4.29 -14.82 7.46
CA ARG A 67 5.10 -16.04 7.63
C ARG A 67 5.47 -16.32 9.10
N LEU A 68 5.77 -15.28 9.88
CA LEU A 68 6.00 -15.43 11.33
C LEU A 68 4.78 -15.97 12.08
N ARG A 69 3.59 -15.89 11.50
CA ARG A 69 2.36 -16.51 12.00
C ARG A 69 2.14 -17.92 11.44
N GLY A 70 3.00 -18.39 10.54
CA GLY A 70 2.98 -19.74 9.95
C GLY A 70 2.30 -19.84 8.59
N ALA A 71 1.80 -18.76 8.02
CA ALA A 71 1.17 -18.77 6.71
C ALA A 71 2.15 -19.10 5.57
N SER A 72 1.66 -19.80 4.54
CA SER A 72 2.36 -19.97 3.25
C SER A 72 2.06 -18.78 2.35
N CYS A 73 3.07 -17.97 2.04
CA CYS A 73 2.86 -16.68 1.43
C CYS A 73 3.34 -16.60 -0.03
N SER A 74 2.61 -15.82 -0.82
CA SER A 74 3.00 -15.35 -2.16
C SER A 74 2.85 -13.83 -2.22
N GLY A 75 3.47 -13.20 -3.21
CA GLY A 75 3.37 -11.76 -3.41
C GLY A 75 3.47 -11.33 -4.87
N VAL A 76 2.88 -10.19 -5.19
CA VAL A 76 3.03 -9.52 -6.47
C VAL A 76 3.20 -8.01 -6.27
N ASP A 77 4.12 -7.42 -7.00
CA ASP A 77 4.29 -5.97 -7.09
C ASP A 77 4.71 -5.56 -8.50
N ALA A 78 4.35 -4.36 -8.90
CA ALA A 78 4.71 -3.79 -10.20
C ALA A 78 6.19 -3.39 -10.26
N SER A 79 6.81 -3.08 -9.12
CA SER A 79 8.20 -2.65 -9.05
C SER A 79 9.17 -3.83 -8.99
N ALA A 80 9.95 -4.02 -10.04
CA ALA A 80 10.99 -5.05 -10.07
C ALA A 80 12.04 -4.85 -8.97
N ARG A 81 12.36 -3.60 -8.63
CA ARG A 81 13.33 -3.23 -7.59
C ARG A 81 12.81 -3.54 -6.19
N LEU A 82 11.54 -3.30 -5.90
CA LEU A 82 10.91 -3.69 -4.63
C LEU A 82 10.78 -5.21 -4.52
N VAL A 83 10.37 -5.89 -5.59
CA VAL A 83 10.30 -7.36 -5.64
C VAL A 83 11.65 -8.01 -5.39
N ALA A 84 12.76 -7.41 -5.87
CA ALA A 84 14.09 -7.91 -5.55
C ALA A 84 14.38 -7.90 -4.04
N VAL A 85 14.01 -6.82 -3.35
CA VAL A 85 14.13 -6.74 -1.88
C VAL A 85 13.16 -7.72 -1.19
N ALA A 86 11.93 -7.83 -1.68
CA ALA A 86 10.93 -8.75 -1.12
C ALA A 86 11.37 -10.21 -1.20
N ARG A 87 12.01 -10.61 -2.29
CA ARG A 87 12.59 -11.97 -2.48
C ARG A 87 13.76 -12.23 -1.57
N ASP A 88 14.64 -11.25 -1.39
CA ASP A 88 15.78 -11.36 -0.45
C ASP A 88 15.28 -11.54 0.99
N ARG A 89 14.26 -10.78 1.38
CA ARG A 89 13.62 -10.87 2.71
C ARG A 89 12.85 -12.19 2.91
N ASN A 90 12.26 -12.73 1.85
CA ASN A 90 11.37 -13.90 1.89
C ASN A 90 11.76 -14.95 0.84
N PRO A 91 12.94 -15.62 0.99
CA PRO A 91 13.52 -16.48 -0.06
C PRO A 91 12.66 -17.69 -0.41
N ASP A 92 11.81 -18.15 0.51
CA ASP A 92 10.95 -19.33 0.33
C ASP A 92 9.56 -18.99 -0.24
N CYS A 93 9.30 -17.72 -0.59
CA CYS A 93 8.00 -17.28 -1.08
C CYS A 93 7.99 -17.10 -2.61
N ASP A 94 6.84 -17.40 -3.24
CA ASP A 94 6.59 -17.10 -4.66
C ASP A 94 6.23 -15.61 -4.82
N ILE A 95 7.24 -14.77 -5.01
CA ILE A 95 7.06 -13.32 -5.19
C ILE A 95 7.37 -12.94 -6.64
N ARG A 96 6.41 -12.30 -7.31
CA ARG A 96 6.47 -12.02 -8.75
C ARG A 96 6.39 -10.53 -9.05
N VAL A 97 7.08 -10.10 -10.10
CA VAL A 97 6.82 -8.81 -10.75
C VAL A 97 5.59 -8.98 -11.63
N GLY A 98 4.59 -8.12 -11.46
CA GLY A 98 3.36 -8.29 -12.24
C GLY A 98 2.33 -7.20 -12.02
N ASP A 99 1.24 -7.33 -12.79
CA ASP A 99 0.08 -6.44 -12.74
C ASP A 99 -0.98 -7.01 -11.79
N MET A 100 -1.44 -6.21 -10.83
CA MET A 100 -2.51 -6.59 -9.91
C MET A 100 -3.87 -6.77 -10.60
N HIS A 101 -4.03 -6.29 -11.85
CA HIS A 101 -5.23 -6.49 -12.67
C HIS A 101 -5.21 -7.80 -13.46
N ALA A 102 -4.10 -8.56 -13.41
CA ALA A 102 -3.93 -9.83 -14.10
C ALA A 102 -3.00 -10.73 -13.29
N LEU A 103 -3.49 -11.22 -12.15
CA LEU A 103 -2.70 -12.02 -11.22
C LEU A 103 -2.30 -13.37 -11.84
N PRO A 104 -1.00 -13.76 -11.73
CA PRO A 104 -0.48 -14.98 -12.36
C PRO A 104 -0.80 -16.27 -11.58
N TRP A 105 -1.90 -16.30 -10.81
CA TRP A 105 -2.40 -17.47 -10.10
C TRP A 105 -3.84 -17.79 -10.53
N GLY A 106 -4.18 -19.08 -10.48
CA GLY A 106 -5.51 -19.57 -10.85
C GLY A 106 -6.61 -19.11 -9.88
N PRO A 107 -7.89 -19.30 -10.25
CA PRO A 107 -9.01 -19.08 -9.33
C PRO A 107 -8.90 -19.96 -8.07
N ALA A 108 -9.40 -19.47 -6.93
CA ALA A 108 -9.45 -20.18 -5.65
C ALA A 108 -8.08 -20.72 -5.16
N SER A 109 -7.00 -19.99 -5.45
CA SER A 109 -5.63 -20.37 -5.06
C SER A 109 -5.30 -20.02 -3.61
N PHE A 110 -5.99 -19.04 -3.01
CA PHE A 110 -5.64 -18.47 -1.71
C PHE A 110 -6.80 -18.50 -0.73
N ASP A 111 -6.45 -18.64 0.56
CA ASP A 111 -7.36 -18.56 1.69
C ASP A 111 -7.54 -17.09 2.14
N VAL A 112 -6.46 -16.32 2.07
CA VAL A 112 -6.40 -14.91 2.42
C VAL A 112 -5.71 -14.11 1.31
N VAL A 113 -6.25 -12.95 0.97
CA VAL A 113 -5.59 -11.97 0.09
C VAL A 113 -5.51 -10.63 0.82
N THR A 114 -4.31 -10.04 0.90
CA THR A 114 -4.10 -8.71 1.45
C THR A 114 -3.65 -7.71 0.39
N SER A 115 -3.95 -6.42 0.60
CA SER A 115 -3.39 -5.32 -0.18
C SER A 115 -3.30 -4.06 0.70
N PHE A 116 -2.10 -3.66 1.03
CA PHE A 116 -1.85 -2.55 1.94
C PHE A 116 -1.60 -1.26 1.16
N ARG A 117 -2.65 -0.45 1.00
CA ARG A 117 -2.63 0.81 0.23
C ARG A 117 -2.13 0.65 -1.21
N GLY A 118 -2.29 -0.55 -1.77
CA GLY A 118 -1.98 -0.86 -3.16
C GLY A 118 -3.14 -0.56 -4.12
N ILE A 119 -4.38 -0.73 -3.65
CA ILE A 119 -5.59 -0.44 -4.43
C ILE A 119 -6.06 0.97 -4.11
N TRP A 120 -6.18 1.79 -5.16
CA TRP A 120 -6.63 3.17 -5.06
C TRP A 120 -7.94 3.36 -5.84
N GLY A 121 -8.52 4.55 -5.74
CA GLY A 121 -9.67 4.90 -6.57
C GLY A 121 -9.39 4.93 -8.08
N THR A 122 -8.13 4.87 -8.49
CA THR A 122 -7.70 4.73 -9.91
C THR A 122 -7.54 3.28 -10.35
N THR A 123 -7.59 2.32 -9.42
CA THR A 123 -7.36 0.89 -9.69
C THR A 123 -8.41 0.00 -9.02
N PRO A 124 -9.70 0.41 -8.97
CA PRO A 124 -10.72 -0.35 -8.25
C PRO A 124 -10.99 -1.73 -8.87
N GLU A 125 -10.72 -1.89 -10.16
CA GLU A 125 -10.92 -3.15 -10.89
C GLU A 125 -10.01 -4.28 -10.39
N ALA A 126 -8.90 -3.95 -9.70
CA ALA A 126 -8.02 -4.94 -9.08
C ALA A 126 -8.75 -5.80 -8.03
N VAL A 127 -9.86 -5.30 -7.46
CA VAL A 127 -10.73 -6.06 -6.55
C VAL A 127 -11.32 -7.32 -7.20
N ALA A 128 -11.56 -7.29 -8.52
CA ALA A 128 -12.02 -8.47 -9.27
C ALA A 128 -11.01 -9.62 -9.19
N GLU A 129 -9.72 -9.31 -9.27
CA GLU A 129 -8.66 -10.32 -9.18
C GLU A 129 -8.53 -10.88 -7.76
N ILE A 130 -8.71 -10.05 -6.71
CA ILE A 130 -8.80 -10.55 -5.33
C ILE A 130 -9.93 -11.58 -5.23
N TYR A 131 -11.13 -11.21 -5.72
CA TYR A 131 -12.28 -12.10 -5.68
C TYR A 131 -12.03 -13.40 -6.45
N ARG A 132 -11.42 -13.32 -7.63
CA ARG A 132 -11.13 -14.48 -8.47
C ARG A 132 -10.19 -15.48 -7.79
N VAL A 133 -9.07 -14.98 -7.23
CA VAL A 133 -8.03 -15.86 -6.66
C VAL A 133 -8.34 -16.36 -5.26
N LEU A 134 -9.26 -15.73 -4.53
CA LEU A 134 -9.78 -16.24 -3.26
C LEU A 134 -10.63 -17.50 -3.47
N ARG A 135 -10.44 -18.50 -2.60
CA ARG A 135 -11.38 -19.62 -2.52
C ARG A 135 -12.74 -19.18 -1.98
N PRO A 136 -13.84 -19.90 -2.25
CA PRO A 136 -15.08 -19.71 -1.52
C PRO A 136 -14.83 -19.78 -0.01
N GLY A 137 -15.42 -18.86 0.76
CA GLY A 137 -15.21 -18.71 2.19
C GLY A 137 -13.90 -18.00 2.60
N GLY A 138 -13.01 -17.66 1.65
CA GLY A 138 -11.76 -16.94 1.90
C GLY A 138 -11.97 -15.46 2.22
N TRP A 139 -10.97 -14.82 2.79
CA TRP A 139 -11.01 -13.44 3.26
C TRP A 139 -10.08 -12.52 2.50
N ALA A 140 -10.57 -11.33 2.20
CA ALA A 140 -9.78 -10.19 1.73
C ALA A 140 -9.53 -9.19 2.88
N GLY A 141 -8.30 -8.67 2.96
CA GLY A 141 -7.94 -7.52 3.80
C GLY A 141 -7.34 -6.42 2.95
N MET A 142 -7.97 -5.25 2.93
CA MET A 142 -7.51 -4.12 2.12
C MET A 142 -7.39 -2.89 2.99
N THR A 143 -6.31 -2.12 2.83
CA THR A 143 -6.20 -0.81 3.47
C THR A 143 -6.07 0.30 2.44
N VAL A 144 -6.55 1.48 2.79
CA VAL A 144 -6.55 2.68 1.97
C VAL A 144 -6.31 3.92 2.83
N TRP A 145 -5.88 5.00 2.20
CA TRP A 145 -5.81 6.29 2.90
C TRP A 145 -7.19 6.78 3.28
N GLY A 146 -7.34 7.18 4.56
CA GLY A 146 -8.54 7.82 5.07
C GLY A 146 -8.55 9.33 4.84
N HIS A 147 -9.17 10.07 5.77
CA HIS A 147 -9.26 11.54 5.68
C HIS A 147 -7.92 12.19 6.10
N LEU A 148 -6.99 12.31 5.16
CA LEU A 148 -5.62 12.79 5.42
C LEU A 148 -5.57 14.15 6.11
N LYS A 149 -6.37 15.13 5.66
CA LYS A 149 -6.40 16.49 6.22
C LYS A 149 -6.89 16.54 7.68
N ALA A 150 -7.64 15.55 8.13
CA ALA A 150 -8.08 15.42 9.52
C ALA A 150 -7.08 14.66 10.39
N SER A 151 -6.00 14.12 9.81
CA SER A 151 -4.97 13.39 10.54
C SER A 151 -4.09 14.35 11.35
N ALA A 152 -3.79 14.02 12.59
CA ALA A 152 -2.82 14.77 13.40
C ALA A 152 -1.43 14.83 12.74
N GLY A 153 -1.09 13.81 11.95
CA GLY A 153 0.15 13.71 11.19
C GLY A 153 0.13 14.38 9.82
N PHE A 154 -0.92 15.14 9.45
CA PHE A 154 -1.00 15.77 8.11
C PHE A 154 0.19 16.64 7.76
N TRP A 155 0.85 17.24 8.75
CA TRP A 155 2.08 18.03 8.60
C TRP A 155 3.17 17.26 7.83
N ALA A 156 3.28 15.96 8.05
CA ALA A 156 4.31 15.11 7.41
C ALA A 156 4.08 14.90 5.90
N LEU A 157 2.91 15.27 5.38
CA LEU A 157 2.58 15.17 3.95
C LEU A 157 2.83 16.48 3.19
N ALA A 158 3.19 17.58 3.89
CA ALA A 158 3.36 18.89 3.28
C ALA A 158 4.35 18.91 2.10
N PRO A 159 5.51 18.20 2.13
CA PRO A 159 6.44 18.19 0.99
C PRO A 159 5.86 17.61 -0.30
N PHE A 160 4.84 16.76 -0.24
CA PHE A 160 4.16 16.25 -1.45
C PHE A 160 3.40 17.34 -2.20
N GLY A 161 3.04 18.44 -1.53
CA GLY A 161 2.43 19.62 -2.14
C GLY A 161 3.35 20.37 -3.13
N LEU A 162 4.64 20.02 -3.20
CA LEU A 162 5.58 20.53 -4.21
C LEU A 162 5.38 19.91 -5.60
N ALA A 163 4.52 18.91 -5.75
CA ALA A 163 4.14 18.35 -7.05
C ALA A 163 3.43 19.40 -7.90
N ALA A 164 3.59 19.32 -9.23
CA ALA A 164 2.88 20.20 -10.15
C ALA A 164 1.36 19.96 -10.07
N ALA A 165 0.56 21.04 -10.14
CA ALA A 165 -0.89 20.99 -9.97
C ALA A 165 -1.60 20.00 -10.92
N GLU A 166 -1.10 19.86 -12.15
CA GLU A 166 -1.63 18.93 -13.16
C GLU A 166 -1.52 17.44 -12.78
N LYS A 167 -0.55 17.11 -11.90
CA LYS A 167 -0.29 15.74 -11.44
C LYS A 167 -1.04 15.37 -10.16
N VAL A 168 -1.54 16.36 -9.43
CA VAL A 168 -2.24 16.17 -8.15
C VAL A 168 -3.61 15.50 -8.31
N GLY A 169 -4.17 15.45 -9.53
CA GLY A 169 -5.45 14.78 -9.81
C GLY A 169 -5.50 13.32 -9.34
N ASN A 170 -4.43 12.57 -9.56
CA ASN A 170 -4.32 11.17 -9.09
C ASN A 170 -4.28 11.06 -7.57
N GLN A 171 -3.66 12.00 -6.87
CA GLN A 171 -3.60 12.00 -5.40
C GLN A 171 -5.00 12.24 -4.79
N ALA A 172 -5.83 13.06 -5.40
CA ALA A 172 -7.21 13.29 -4.91
C ALA A 172 -8.07 12.02 -4.99
N VAL A 173 -7.87 11.20 -6.03
CA VAL A 173 -8.58 9.92 -6.21
C VAL A 173 -8.02 8.84 -5.28
N MET A 174 -6.75 8.91 -4.90
CA MET A 174 -6.09 7.97 -4.00
C MET A 174 -6.82 7.81 -2.65
N VAL A 175 -7.43 8.88 -2.15
CA VAL A 175 -8.18 8.87 -0.87
C VAL A 175 -9.68 8.57 -1.04
N SER A 176 -10.18 8.40 -2.25
CA SER A 176 -11.61 8.27 -2.52
C SER A 176 -12.24 7.05 -1.84
N LEU A 177 -11.54 5.92 -1.83
CA LEU A 177 -12.00 4.68 -1.20
C LEU A 177 -12.03 4.74 0.33
N GLY A 178 -11.33 5.67 0.97
CA GLY A 178 -11.37 5.87 2.42
C GLY A 178 -12.61 6.64 2.90
N ARG A 179 -13.44 7.16 2.01
CA ARG A 179 -14.71 7.81 2.38
C ARG A 179 -15.69 6.77 2.93
N PRO A 180 -16.51 7.13 3.94
CA PRO A 180 -17.55 6.24 4.45
C PRO A 180 -18.44 5.72 3.33
N GLY A 181 -18.65 4.42 3.27
CA GLY A 181 -19.46 3.73 2.27
C GLY A 181 -18.73 3.35 0.98
N ALA A 182 -17.70 4.11 0.57
CA ALA A 182 -17.10 3.94 -0.77
C ALA A 182 -16.38 2.59 -0.95
N GLY A 183 -15.54 2.20 0.00
CA GLY A 183 -14.85 0.89 -0.06
C GLY A 183 -15.78 -0.28 0.17
N GLU A 184 -16.76 -0.12 1.07
CA GLU A 184 -17.80 -1.11 1.35
C GLU A 184 -18.67 -1.38 0.11
N GLU A 185 -19.07 -0.31 -0.59
CA GLU A 185 -19.86 -0.41 -1.82
C GLU A 185 -19.04 -1.06 -2.94
N LEU A 186 -17.78 -0.66 -3.10
CA LEU A 186 -16.88 -1.28 -4.06
C LEU A 186 -16.78 -2.79 -3.83
N LEU A 187 -16.46 -3.23 -2.61
CA LEU A 187 -16.32 -4.65 -2.30
C LEU A 187 -17.61 -5.43 -2.54
N ARG A 188 -18.77 -4.89 -2.11
CA ARG A 188 -20.07 -5.52 -2.36
C ARG A 188 -20.40 -5.62 -3.85
N SER A 189 -20.00 -4.63 -4.65
CA SER A 189 -20.23 -4.64 -6.10
C SER A 189 -19.50 -5.77 -6.83
N TYR A 190 -18.40 -6.26 -6.24
CA TYR A 190 -17.68 -7.45 -6.72
C TYR A 190 -18.14 -8.76 -6.09
N GLY A 191 -19.22 -8.76 -5.28
CA GLY A 191 -19.82 -9.97 -4.72
C GLY A 191 -19.30 -10.37 -3.35
N PHE A 192 -18.49 -9.56 -2.68
CA PHE A 192 -18.08 -9.83 -1.30
C PHE A 192 -19.24 -9.67 -0.31
N SER A 193 -19.27 -10.56 0.69
CA SER A 193 -20.12 -10.47 1.90
C SER A 193 -19.30 -10.07 3.12
N ASP A 194 -19.97 -9.95 4.27
CA ASP A 194 -19.35 -9.69 5.58
C ASP A 194 -18.33 -8.53 5.54
N VAL A 195 -18.69 -7.46 4.81
CA VAL A 195 -17.81 -6.31 4.62
C VAL A 195 -17.79 -5.47 5.88
N GLU A 196 -16.62 -5.44 6.53
CA GLU A 196 -16.34 -4.65 7.73
C GLU A 196 -15.36 -3.52 7.38
N ARG A 197 -15.66 -2.31 7.88
CA ARG A 197 -14.77 -1.14 7.84
C ARG A 197 -14.17 -0.90 9.21
N LEU A 198 -12.87 -0.64 9.28
CA LEU A 198 -12.17 -0.39 10.55
C LEU A 198 -11.15 0.74 10.40
N ASP A 199 -10.87 1.41 11.52
CA ASP A 199 -9.73 2.31 11.61
C ASP A 199 -8.47 1.49 11.90
N VAL A 200 -7.41 1.74 11.11
CA VAL A 200 -6.18 0.98 11.20
C VAL A 200 -5.08 1.88 11.78
N PRO A 201 -4.33 1.41 12.80
CA PRO A 201 -3.27 2.21 13.40
C PRO A 201 -2.11 2.38 12.41
N PHE A 202 -1.82 3.65 12.08
CA PHE A 202 -0.68 4.00 11.25
C PHE A 202 0.00 5.26 11.79
N ALA A 203 1.32 5.16 12.01
CA ALA A 203 2.11 6.30 12.41
C ALA A 203 3.50 6.24 11.78
N TRP A 204 3.89 7.31 11.10
CA TRP A 204 5.29 7.53 10.76
C TRP A 204 6.05 8.08 11.97
N GLU A 205 7.22 7.51 12.24
CA GLU A 205 8.10 7.94 13.32
C GLU A 205 9.53 8.03 12.78
N PHE A 206 10.18 9.16 13.02
CA PHE A 206 11.51 9.42 12.50
C PHE A 206 12.42 9.94 13.62
N ALA A 207 13.68 9.47 13.64
CA ALA A 207 14.65 9.88 14.63
C ALA A 207 15.15 11.33 14.42
N ASP A 208 15.22 11.76 13.15
CA ASP A 208 15.74 13.08 12.78
C ASP A 208 15.15 13.57 11.45
N PRO A 209 15.34 14.88 11.11
CA PRO A 209 14.83 15.47 9.89
C PRO A 209 15.37 14.86 8.59
N ASP A 210 16.62 14.39 8.57
CA ASP A 210 17.21 13.80 7.37
C ASP A 210 16.63 12.42 7.07
N LEU A 211 16.42 11.59 8.11
CA LEU A 211 15.72 10.30 7.96
C LEU A 211 14.28 10.49 7.50
N TYR A 212 13.57 11.50 8.03
CA TYR A 212 12.24 11.85 7.56
C TYR A 212 12.25 12.22 6.05
N ALA A 213 13.15 13.11 5.64
CA ALA A 213 13.24 13.54 4.25
C ALA A 213 13.58 12.38 3.29
N ARG A 214 14.50 11.50 3.69
CA ARG A 214 14.87 10.29 2.92
C ARG A 214 13.71 9.30 2.82
N ALA A 215 13.02 9.04 3.94
CA ALA A 215 11.86 8.17 3.96
C ALA A 215 10.77 8.68 3.01
N LEU A 216 10.41 9.96 3.10
CA LEU A 216 9.44 10.55 2.17
C LEU A 216 9.88 10.43 0.72
N ALA A 217 11.15 10.78 0.43
CA ALA A 217 11.70 10.74 -0.93
C ALA A 217 11.67 9.33 -1.55
N SER A 218 11.52 8.27 -0.74
CA SER A 218 11.43 6.87 -1.22
C SER A 218 10.01 6.46 -1.65
N THR A 219 9.01 7.32 -1.44
CA THR A 219 7.60 7.01 -1.75
C THR A 219 7.18 7.48 -3.14
N GLY A 220 6.14 6.85 -3.72
CA GLY A 220 5.60 7.25 -5.01
C GLY A 220 5.13 8.71 -5.08
N PRO A 221 4.36 9.24 -4.11
CA PRO A 221 3.94 10.65 -4.09
C PRO A 221 5.10 11.65 -4.11
N ALA A 222 6.26 11.31 -3.51
CA ALA A 222 7.44 12.17 -3.56
C ALA A 222 8.04 12.25 -4.97
N TYR A 223 7.88 11.21 -5.78
CA TYR A 223 8.42 11.21 -7.14
C TYR A 223 7.88 12.37 -7.98
N GLU A 224 6.59 12.64 -7.93
CA GLU A 224 5.97 13.75 -8.65
C GLU A 224 6.49 15.12 -8.16
N ALA A 225 6.67 15.29 -6.86
CA ALA A 225 7.24 16.49 -6.28
C ALA A 225 8.70 16.67 -6.70
N ILE A 226 9.51 15.61 -6.63
CA ILE A 226 10.93 15.61 -7.03
C ILE A 226 11.07 15.91 -8.53
N GLN A 227 10.19 15.41 -9.39
CA GLN A 227 10.19 15.74 -10.82
C GLN A 227 9.89 17.24 -11.09
N ASN A 228 9.15 17.89 -10.20
CA ASN A 228 8.80 19.30 -10.34
C ASN A 228 9.89 20.24 -9.83
N VAL A 229 10.43 19.97 -8.62
CA VAL A 229 11.36 20.92 -7.96
C VAL A 229 12.80 20.41 -7.84
N GLY A 230 13.07 19.16 -8.17
CA GLY A 230 14.35 18.49 -8.00
C GLY A 230 14.56 17.89 -6.60
N GLU A 231 15.46 16.92 -6.51
CA GLU A 231 15.68 16.14 -5.27
C GLU A 231 16.24 17.00 -4.13
N ALA A 232 17.17 17.90 -4.42
CA ALA A 232 17.79 18.77 -3.40
C ALA A 232 16.77 19.73 -2.77
N GLU A 233 15.88 20.31 -3.57
CA GLU A 233 14.82 21.20 -3.10
C GLU A 233 13.76 20.44 -2.29
N PHE A 234 13.34 19.27 -2.77
CA PHE A 234 12.41 18.41 -2.02
C PHE A 234 12.99 18.04 -0.66
N HIS A 235 14.24 17.59 -0.61
CA HIS A 235 14.92 17.25 0.63
C HIS A 235 15.00 18.44 1.59
N ARG A 236 15.41 19.61 1.09
CA ARG A 236 15.49 20.85 1.89
C ARG A 236 14.14 21.22 2.51
N ALA A 237 13.07 21.19 1.71
CA ALA A 237 11.73 21.50 2.17
C ALA A 237 11.23 20.49 3.22
N ALA A 238 11.50 19.20 3.03
CA ALA A 238 11.15 18.16 4.00
C ALA A 238 11.90 18.34 5.32
N VAL A 239 13.21 18.59 5.27
CA VAL A 239 14.03 18.85 6.48
C VAL A 239 13.53 20.08 7.23
N GLU A 240 13.20 21.16 6.53
CA GLU A 240 12.68 22.38 7.18
C GLU A 240 11.31 22.12 7.85
N GLN A 241 10.41 21.39 7.19
CA GLN A 241 9.14 21.00 7.78
C GLN A 241 9.32 20.19 9.08
N ALA A 242 10.27 19.26 9.10
CA ALA A 242 10.58 18.47 10.29
C ALA A 242 11.21 19.33 11.40
N ARG A 243 12.09 20.27 11.06
CA ARG A 243 12.70 21.21 12.01
C ARG A 243 11.67 22.12 12.66
N GLU A 244 10.66 22.56 11.92
CA GLU A 244 9.54 23.33 12.49
C GLU A 244 8.83 22.51 13.58
N ARG A 245 8.55 21.26 13.30
CA ARG A 245 7.92 20.34 14.26
C ARG A 245 8.75 20.17 15.53
N LEU A 246 10.07 20.05 15.41
CA LEU A 246 10.98 19.96 16.56
C LEU A 246 11.07 21.26 17.38
N ARG A 247 10.94 22.42 16.74
CA ARG A 247 10.89 23.73 17.44
C ARG A 247 9.70 23.81 18.39
N ASP A 248 8.58 23.18 18.04
CA ASP A 248 7.40 23.10 18.90
C ASP A 248 7.56 22.11 20.07
N GLY A 249 8.74 21.49 20.23
CA GLY A 249 9.02 20.49 21.28
C GLY A 249 8.31 19.15 21.07
N LEU A 250 7.83 18.90 19.85
CA LEU A 250 7.09 17.69 19.51
C LEU A 250 7.99 16.68 18.77
N PRO A 251 7.80 15.36 19.01
CA PRO A 251 8.54 14.34 18.28
C PRO A 251 8.17 14.33 16.80
N LEU A 252 9.04 13.80 15.95
CA LEU A 252 8.76 13.53 14.54
C LEU A 252 7.86 12.29 14.41
N ARG A 253 6.65 12.38 14.98
CA ARG A 253 5.61 11.36 14.91
C ARG A 253 4.40 11.93 14.18
N ALA A 254 3.94 11.22 13.16
CA ALA A 254 2.81 11.58 12.33
C ALA A 254 1.78 10.46 12.32
N ASP A 255 0.74 10.57 13.12
CA ASP A 255 -0.42 9.67 13.09
C ASP A 255 -1.30 10.05 11.90
N ILE A 256 -1.49 9.14 10.94
CA ILE A 256 -2.22 9.37 9.70
C ILE A 256 -3.40 8.40 9.62
N ASN A 257 -4.56 8.90 9.20
CA ASN A 257 -5.77 8.11 9.10
C ASN A 257 -5.66 7.09 7.95
N VAL A 258 -5.66 5.82 8.30
CA VAL A 258 -5.77 4.68 7.41
C VAL A 258 -7.06 3.93 7.70
N VAL A 259 -7.77 3.56 6.66
CA VAL A 259 -9.00 2.77 6.74
C VAL A 259 -8.71 1.36 6.24
N GLY A 260 -9.14 0.38 7.00
CA GLY A 260 -9.12 -1.02 6.61
C GLY A 260 -10.50 -1.51 6.18
N TYR A 261 -10.50 -2.49 5.29
CA TYR A 261 -11.67 -3.25 4.89
C TYR A 261 -11.36 -4.72 5.01
N LEU A 262 -12.23 -5.46 5.69
CA LEU A 262 -12.24 -6.92 5.66
C LEU A 262 -13.49 -7.35 4.91
N ALA A 263 -13.36 -8.36 4.05
CA ALA A 263 -14.49 -8.84 3.27
C ALA A 263 -14.35 -10.34 2.99
N ARG A 264 -15.45 -11.06 2.96
CA ARG A 264 -15.48 -12.50 2.76
C ARG A 264 -16.02 -12.86 1.38
N LYS A 265 -15.37 -13.76 0.67
CA LYS A 265 -15.96 -14.38 -0.51
C LYS A 265 -16.99 -15.41 -0.05
N PRO A 266 -18.27 -15.34 -0.48
CA PRO A 266 -19.30 -16.30 -0.06
C PRO A 266 -18.93 -17.75 -0.35
N GLU A 267 -19.32 -18.68 0.52
CA GLU A 267 -19.03 -20.12 0.36
C GLU A 267 -19.70 -20.75 -0.87
N GLY A 268 -20.88 -20.25 -1.25
CA GLY A 268 -21.65 -20.73 -2.40
C GLY A 268 -21.33 -20.03 -3.72
N ALA A 269 -20.26 -19.21 -3.79
CA ALA A 269 -19.86 -18.55 -5.01
C ALA A 269 -19.35 -19.60 -6.03
N GLU A 270 -20.15 -19.86 -7.07
CA GLU A 270 -19.78 -20.74 -8.18
C GLU A 270 -18.48 -20.26 -8.83
N ARG A 271 -17.70 -21.23 -9.34
CA ARG A 271 -16.52 -20.94 -10.16
C ARG A 271 -17.01 -20.29 -11.48
N ALA A 272 -16.98 -18.97 -11.54
CA ALA A 272 -17.21 -18.22 -12.77
C ALA A 272 -16.00 -18.26 -13.71
#